data_55a57571b7671a3b1dd6d5557604a986
#
_entry.id   55a57571b7671a3b1dd6d5557604a986
#
_cell.length_a   1.000
_cell.length_b   1.000
_cell.length_c   1.000
_cell.angle_alpha   90.00
_cell.angle_beta   90.00
_cell.angle_gamma   90.00
#
_symmetry.space_group_name_H-M   'P 1'
#
loop_
_entity.id
_entity.type
_entity.pdbx_description
1 polymer ?
#
loop_
_entity_poly.entity_id
_entity_poly.type
_entity_poly.pdbx_seq_one_letter_code
_entity_poly.pdbx_strand_id
1 'polypeptide(L)'
;MNVSKLFFFVILLLYFSLLASAQKINGISFVASKDSIKSHHVTAVIDVNANYVALMPFGFIRDLSFPTIRFNSKRQWFGEREQGVRQYAKELQNKGIKFMIKPQIWVWRGQFTGHISMDSEIQWNILEDSYSSFILMYAAIAQETNAALFCIGTELEKFVISRPAYWNVLIQEIKKVYKGKLTYAANWDEFKRVPFWSELDCIGIDAYFPVTDKKTPTVEEFEAGWRTHKIEIQKIQHKFNKPILFTEYGYRSIDFTGKEPWDSKRITGSINLLAQKNGLQAIHNQFWKEDWFLGGFIWKWFHKHTEVGGENNNRFTPQNKPAEVLLRSLYKQTP
;
A
#
# COMPACT_ATOMS: atom_id res chain seq x y z
N MET A 1 -27.47 -43.76 -12.10
CA MET A 1 -27.54 -42.30 -11.85
C MET A 1 -27.76 -41.62 -13.20
N ASN A 2 -28.90 -41.00 -13.41
CA ASN A 2 -29.29 -40.48 -14.74
C ASN A 2 -28.33 -39.37 -15.22
N VAL A 3 -27.82 -39.53 -16.45
CA VAL A 3 -26.88 -38.57 -17.09
C VAL A 3 -27.37 -37.11 -17.04
N SER A 4 -28.71 -36.91 -17.10
CA SER A 4 -29.34 -35.58 -16.97
C SER A 4 -29.14 -34.93 -15.58
N LYS A 5 -29.12 -35.75 -14.51
CA LYS A 5 -28.87 -35.23 -13.13
C LYS A 5 -27.41 -34.89 -12.92
N LEU A 6 -26.49 -35.59 -13.55
CA LEU A 6 -25.06 -35.29 -13.49
C LEU A 6 -24.74 -33.98 -14.26
N PHE A 7 -25.40 -33.80 -15.42
CA PHE A 7 -25.22 -32.58 -16.23
C PHE A 7 -25.77 -31.32 -15.52
N PHE A 8 -26.90 -31.44 -14.82
CA PHE A 8 -27.47 -30.35 -14.03
C PHE A 8 -26.60 -29.99 -12.80
N PHE A 9 -25.94 -30.98 -12.18
CA PHE A 9 -25.07 -30.79 -11.04
C PHE A 9 -23.72 -30.12 -11.47
N VAL A 10 -23.21 -30.46 -12.63
CA VAL A 10 -21.99 -29.85 -13.21
C VAL A 10 -22.25 -28.41 -13.63
N ILE A 11 -23.42 -28.11 -14.23
CA ILE A 11 -23.82 -26.71 -14.57
C ILE A 11 -24.03 -25.88 -13.30
N LEU A 12 -24.60 -26.43 -12.25
CA LEU A 12 -24.80 -25.73 -10.98
C LEU A 12 -23.48 -25.43 -10.28
N LEU A 13 -22.50 -26.35 -10.32
CA LEU A 13 -21.13 -26.14 -9.79
C LEU A 13 -20.36 -25.10 -10.61
N LEU A 14 -20.53 -25.06 -11.93
CA LEU A 14 -19.95 -24.03 -12.79
C LEU A 14 -20.58 -22.64 -12.57
N TYR A 15 -21.89 -22.58 -12.27
CA TYR A 15 -22.55 -21.33 -11.94
C TYR A 15 -22.14 -20.77 -10.56
N PHE A 16 -21.90 -21.64 -9.57
CA PHE A 16 -21.42 -21.23 -8.26
C PHE A 16 -19.94 -20.75 -8.29
N SER A 17 -19.13 -21.26 -9.21
CA SER A 17 -17.75 -20.79 -9.38
C SER A 17 -17.62 -19.40 -10.06
N LEU A 18 -18.69 -18.94 -10.74
CA LEU A 18 -18.70 -17.63 -11.44
C LEU A 18 -19.11 -16.46 -10.53
N LEU A 19 -19.56 -16.71 -9.29
CA LEU A 19 -20.03 -15.67 -8.35
C LEU A 19 -19.08 -15.44 -7.17
N ALA A 20 -17.90 -16.04 -7.15
CA ALA A 20 -16.89 -15.69 -6.15
C ALA A 20 -16.25 -14.35 -6.54
N SER A 21 -16.92 -13.24 -6.23
CA SER A 21 -16.26 -11.95 -6.21
C SER A 21 -14.99 -12.09 -5.36
N ALA A 22 -13.84 -11.78 -5.95
CA ALA A 22 -12.59 -11.85 -5.19
C ALA A 22 -12.70 -10.91 -3.98
N GLN A 23 -12.46 -11.45 -2.79
CA GLN A 23 -12.49 -10.68 -1.55
C GLN A 23 -11.64 -9.41 -1.68
N LYS A 24 -12.20 -8.26 -1.35
CA LYS A 24 -11.47 -6.99 -1.38
C LYS A 24 -10.35 -6.95 -0.34
N ILE A 25 -9.28 -6.28 -0.67
CA ILE A 25 -8.19 -5.99 0.26
C ILE A 25 -8.63 -4.83 1.15
N ASN A 26 -9.07 -5.15 2.35
CA ASN A 26 -9.34 -4.22 3.43
C ASN A 26 -8.08 -4.12 4.29
N GLY A 27 -7.10 -3.39 3.78
CA GLY A 27 -5.74 -3.38 4.30
C GLY A 27 -5.41 -2.22 5.22
N ILE A 28 -4.38 -2.42 6.04
CA ILE A 28 -3.75 -1.37 6.83
C ILE A 28 -2.24 -1.35 6.59
N SER A 29 -1.65 -0.15 6.53
CA SER A 29 -0.20 0.06 6.49
C SER A 29 0.34 0.05 7.93
N PHE A 30 1.00 -1.06 8.30
CA PHE A 30 1.44 -1.31 9.67
C PHE A 30 2.83 -0.74 9.90
N VAL A 31 2.91 0.32 10.70
CA VAL A 31 4.16 1.06 10.92
C VAL A 31 5.18 0.18 11.63
N ALA A 32 6.38 0.09 11.04
CA ALA A 32 7.52 -0.55 11.68
C ALA A 32 7.87 0.15 13.01
N SER A 33 8.27 -0.62 14.01
CA SER A 33 8.62 -0.10 15.33
C SER A 33 9.96 -0.64 15.83
N LYS A 34 10.44 -0.07 16.95
CA LYS A 34 11.63 -0.55 17.65
C LYS A 34 11.40 -1.92 18.29
N ASP A 35 10.15 -2.23 18.61
CA ASP A 35 9.75 -3.40 19.37
C ASP A 35 9.24 -4.53 18.46
N SER A 36 9.34 -5.76 18.93
CA SER A 36 8.58 -6.88 18.39
C SER A 36 7.08 -6.69 18.67
N ILE A 37 6.23 -7.24 17.80
CA ILE A 37 4.80 -7.28 18.07
C ILE A 37 4.41 -8.57 18.79
N LYS A 38 3.25 -8.55 19.44
CA LYS A 38 2.64 -9.68 20.13
C LYS A 38 1.23 -9.92 19.59
N SER A 39 0.66 -11.06 19.86
CA SER A 39 -0.68 -11.45 19.41
C SER A 39 -1.77 -10.39 19.70
N HIS A 40 -1.72 -9.73 20.87
CA HIS A 40 -2.70 -8.67 21.19
C HIS A 40 -2.58 -7.41 20.32
N HIS A 41 -1.40 -7.13 19.74
CA HIS A 41 -1.24 -6.02 18.78
C HIS A 41 -1.96 -6.31 17.46
N VAL A 42 -2.12 -7.58 17.09
CA VAL A 42 -2.86 -8.00 15.90
C VAL A 42 -4.38 -8.02 16.17
N THR A 43 -4.81 -8.14 17.43
CA THR A 43 -6.23 -8.12 17.79
C THR A 43 -6.91 -6.82 17.31
N ALA A 44 -6.27 -5.66 17.50
CA ALA A 44 -6.82 -4.38 17.04
C ALA A 44 -6.95 -4.30 15.50
N VAL A 45 -6.13 -5.06 14.76
CA VAL A 45 -6.24 -5.19 13.29
C VAL A 45 -7.49 -6.00 12.91
N ILE A 46 -7.76 -7.08 13.66
CA ILE A 46 -8.95 -7.91 13.49
C ILE A 46 -10.21 -7.12 13.86
N ASP A 47 -10.16 -6.37 14.94
CA ASP A 47 -11.29 -5.59 15.47
C ASP A 47 -11.76 -4.51 14.49
N VAL A 48 -10.87 -3.98 13.65
CA VAL A 48 -11.24 -3.04 12.58
C VAL A 48 -11.73 -3.76 11.30
N ASN A 49 -11.83 -5.09 11.32
CA ASN A 49 -12.17 -5.96 10.17
C ASN A 49 -11.18 -5.87 9.00
N ALA A 50 -9.92 -5.53 9.27
CA ALA A 50 -8.88 -5.61 8.25
C ALA A 50 -8.50 -7.08 7.99
N ASN A 51 -8.34 -7.43 6.72
CA ASN A 51 -7.96 -8.77 6.27
C ASN A 51 -6.53 -8.83 5.70
N TYR A 52 -5.92 -7.65 5.50
CA TYR A 52 -4.55 -7.50 5.01
C TYR A 52 -3.75 -6.48 5.81
N VAL A 53 -2.45 -6.70 5.85
CA VAL A 53 -1.46 -5.77 6.45
C VAL A 53 -0.33 -5.53 5.45
N ALA A 54 0.10 -4.27 5.25
CA ALA A 54 1.36 -3.96 4.58
C ALA A 54 2.47 -3.85 5.64
N LEU A 55 3.50 -4.71 5.53
CA LEU A 55 4.72 -4.65 6.32
C LEU A 55 5.76 -3.83 5.55
N MET A 56 6.30 -2.80 6.18
CA MET A 56 7.14 -1.80 5.53
C MET A 56 8.57 -1.80 6.10
N PRO A 57 9.45 -2.69 5.63
CA PRO A 57 10.88 -2.59 5.93
C PRO A 57 11.51 -1.40 5.20
N PHE A 58 12.64 -0.88 5.73
CA PHE A 58 13.27 0.30 5.17
C PHE A 58 14.72 0.08 4.76
N GLY A 59 15.06 0.65 3.60
CA GLY A 59 16.42 1.00 3.22
C GLY A 59 16.65 2.51 3.40
N PHE A 60 17.85 2.93 3.68
CA PHE A 60 18.20 4.31 3.97
C PHE A 60 19.31 4.79 3.02
N ILE A 61 19.11 5.96 2.42
CA ILE A 61 20.13 6.66 1.64
C ILE A 61 20.40 8.04 2.25
N ARG A 62 21.63 8.52 2.06
CA ARG A 62 22.09 9.78 2.63
C ARG A 62 21.42 11.00 1.98
N ASP A 63 21.32 10.98 0.67
CA ASP A 63 20.72 12.03 -0.15
C ASP A 63 20.26 11.46 -1.50
N LEU A 64 19.60 12.27 -2.32
CA LEU A 64 18.97 11.85 -3.57
C LEU A 64 19.94 11.40 -4.67
N SER A 65 21.22 11.76 -4.57
CA SER A 65 22.29 11.40 -5.51
C SER A 65 23.30 10.40 -4.94
N PHE A 66 23.05 9.87 -3.74
CA PHE A 66 23.93 8.89 -3.11
C PHE A 66 23.54 7.46 -3.51
N PRO A 67 24.46 6.71 -4.16
CA PRO A 67 24.06 5.47 -4.84
C PRO A 67 23.97 4.24 -3.93
N THR A 68 24.25 4.36 -2.62
CA THR A 68 24.29 3.19 -1.74
C THR A 68 23.14 3.20 -0.74
N ILE A 69 22.37 2.14 -0.72
CA ILE A 69 21.28 1.90 0.21
C ILE A 69 21.81 1.10 1.41
N ARG A 70 21.60 1.63 2.60
CA ARG A 70 21.90 0.92 3.85
C ARG A 70 20.64 0.28 4.39
N PHE A 71 20.65 -1.01 4.58
CA PHE A 71 19.51 -1.77 5.06
C PHE A 71 19.96 -2.89 6.02
N ASN A 72 19.01 -3.45 6.75
CA ASN A 72 19.21 -4.56 7.70
C ASN A 72 20.32 -4.32 8.73
N SER A 73 20.54 -3.06 9.09
CA SER A 73 21.54 -2.67 10.08
C SER A 73 21.00 -2.79 11.51
N LYS A 74 21.84 -3.18 12.47
CA LYS A 74 21.48 -3.22 13.90
C LYS A 74 21.03 -1.85 14.47
N ARG A 75 21.33 -0.75 13.79
CA ARG A 75 20.89 0.61 14.18
C ARG A 75 19.47 0.94 13.78
N GLN A 76 18.89 0.16 12.83
CA GLN A 76 17.51 0.34 12.40
C GLN A 76 16.53 -0.22 13.44
N TRP A 77 15.31 0.26 13.43
CA TRP A 77 14.26 -0.29 14.25
C TRP A 77 14.01 -1.77 13.91
N PHE A 78 13.55 -2.51 14.90
CA PHE A 78 13.34 -3.95 14.75
C PHE A 78 12.43 -4.29 13.56
N GLY A 79 11.27 -3.62 13.44
CA GLY A 79 10.31 -3.85 12.37
C GLY A 79 10.75 -3.39 10.97
N GLU A 80 11.85 -2.62 10.86
CA GLU A 80 12.42 -2.19 9.57
C GLU A 80 13.38 -3.22 8.97
N ARG A 81 13.75 -4.23 9.73
CA ARG A 81 14.76 -5.24 9.36
C ARG A 81 14.12 -6.58 9.05
N GLU A 82 14.89 -7.45 8.39
CA GLU A 82 14.47 -8.81 8.04
C GLU A 82 13.93 -9.61 9.24
N GLN A 83 14.59 -9.51 10.38
CA GLN A 83 14.17 -10.21 11.61
C GLN A 83 12.80 -9.75 12.09
N GLY A 84 12.54 -8.45 12.03
CA GLY A 84 11.25 -7.87 12.41
C GLY A 84 10.15 -8.24 11.43
N VAL A 85 10.44 -8.18 10.12
CA VAL A 85 9.47 -8.58 9.09
C VAL A 85 9.03 -10.04 9.28
N ARG A 86 9.98 -10.97 9.52
CA ARG A 86 9.65 -12.39 9.80
C ARG A 86 8.80 -12.55 11.05
N GLN A 87 9.14 -11.83 12.12
CA GLN A 87 8.41 -11.91 13.37
C GLN A 87 6.98 -11.34 13.22
N TYR A 88 6.83 -10.20 12.54
CA TYR A 88 5.52 -9.60 12.27
C TYR A 88 4.67 -10.50 11.37
N ALA A 89 5.26 -11.05 10.30
CA ALA A 89 4.59 -11.99 9.42
C ALA A 89 4.05 -13.21 10.17
N LYS A 90 4.84 -13.79 11.08
CA LYS A 90 4.43 -14.91 11.91
C LYS A 90 3.22 -14.58 12.82
N GLU A 91 3.22 -13.41 13.46
CA GLU A 91 2.09 -13.00 14.32
C GLU A 91 0.81 -12.77 13.51
N LEU A 92 0.93 -12.22 12.29
CA LEU A 92 -0.20 -12.05 11.38
C LEU A 92 -0.75 -13.38 10.90
N GLN A 93 0.12 -14.31 10.49
CA GLN A 93 -0.25 -15.66 10.05
C GLN A 93 -0.97 -16.44 11.16
N ASN A 94 -0.49 -16.36 12.39
CA ASN A 94 -1.12 -17.00 13.56
C ASN A 94 -2.58 -16.53 13.76
N LYS A 95 -2.95 -15.38 13.19
CA LYS A 95 -4.30 -14.79 13.26
C LYS A 95 -5.05 -14.86 11.93
N GLY A 96 -4.51 -15.53 10.91
CA GLY A 96 -5.14 -15.65 9.59
C GLY A 96 -5.15 -14.36 8.77
N ILE A 97 -4.37 -13.34 9.15
CA ILE A 97 -4.25 -12.08 8.41
C ILE A 97 -3.24 -12.25 7.27
N LYS A 98 -3.66 -11.95 6.05
CA LYS A 98 -2.77 -11.90 4.88
C LYS A 98 -1.90 -10.63 4.93
N PHE A 99 -0.76 -10.63 4.24
CA PHE A 99 0.09 -9.45 4.23
C PHE A 99 0.81 -9.25 2.89
N MET A 100 1.14 -8.00 2.64
CA MET A 100 2.06 -7.54 1.63
C MET A 100 3.39 -7.16 2.31
N ILE A 101 4.52 -7.50 1.72
CA ILE A 101 5.80 -6.88 2.08
C ILE A 101 6.04 -5.74 1.08
N LYS A 102 6.15 -4.51 1.62
CA LYS A 102 6.31 -3.25 0.86
C LYS A 102 7.59 -2.55 1.31
N PRO A 103 8.78 -2.94 0.80
CA PRO A 103 10.02 -2.27 1.13
C PRO A 103 10.01 -0.82 0.67
N GLN A 104 10.51 0.08 1.52
CA GLN A 104 10.56 1.52 1.25
C GLN A 104 11.98 2.04 1.37
N ILE A 105 12.29 3.13 0.66
CA ILE A 105 13.52 3.88 0.83
C ILE A 105 13.23 5.14 1.65
N TRP A 106 14.08 5.42 2.63
CA TRP A 106 14.07 6.68 3.36
C TRP A 106 15.29 7.51 2.98
N VAL A 107 15.05 8.67 2.42
CA VAL A 107 16.11 9.66 2.16
C VAL A 107 16.30 10.51 3.41
N TRP A 108 17.55 10.74 3.81
CA TRP A 108 17.85 11.57 4.98
C TRP A 108 17.12 12.92 4.92
N ARG A 109 16.64 13.40 6.06
CA ARG A 109 15.80 14.60 6.21
C ARG A 109 14.44 14.52 5.52
N GLY A 110 13.98 13.33 5.12
CA GLY A 110 12.65 13.11 4.53
C GLY A 110 12.47 13.81 3.17
N GLN A 111 13.48 13.76 2.31
CA GLN A 111 13.34 14.16 0.92
C GLN A 111 12.50 13.13 0.16
N PHE A 112 11.80 13.58 -0.87
CA PHE A 112 10.93 12.70 -1.67
C PHE A 112 11.73 11.74 -2.54
N THR A 113 11.48 10.45 -2.39
CA THR A 113 12.22 9.35 -3.05
C THR A 113 12.09 9.35 -4.57
N GLY A 114 10.98 9.86 -5.10
CA GLY A 114 10.75 10.01 -6.53
C GLY A 114 11.79 10.86 -7.26
N HIS A 115 12.59 11.63 -6.51
CA HIS A 115 13.67 12.45 -7.06
C HIS A 115 15.06 11.79 -7.06
N ILE A 116 15.18 10.53 -6.63
CA ILE A 116 16.46 9.80 -6.64
C ILE A 116 16.99 9.74 -8.08
N SER A 117 18.19 10.28 -8.29
CA SER A 117 18.83 10.34 -9.60
C SER A 117 20.35 10.38 -9.44
N MET A 118 21.06 9.73 -10.35
CA MET A 118 22.52 9.65 -10.34
C MET A 118 23.12 10.49 -11.50
N ASP A 119 24.31 11.02 -11.27
CA ASP A 119 24.97 11.92 -12.22
C ASP A 119 25.87 11.18 -13.22
N SER A 120 26.12 9.88 -13.02
CA SER A 120 26.98 9.08 -13.90
C SER A 120 26.53 7.62 -13.98
N GLU A 121 26.90 6.94 -15.06
CA GLU A 121 26.65 5.50 -15.23
C GLU A 121 27.27 4.67 -14.09
N ILE A 122 28.44 5.07 -13.59
CA ILE A 122 29.08 4.38 -12.46
C ILE A 122 28.20 4.44 -11.22
N GLN A 123 27.62 5.61 -10.92
CA GLN A 123 26.75 5.77 -9.77
C GLN A 123 25.41 5.03 -9.99
N TRP A 124 24.85 5.03 -11.20
CA TRP A 124 23.68 4.25 -11.54
C TRP A 124 23.91 2.76 -11.29
N ASN A 125 25.01 2.20 -11.76
CA ASN A 125 25.36 0.79 -11.56
C ASN A 125 25.47 0.44 -10.06
N ILE A 126 26.10 1.32 -9.26
CA ILE A 126 26.18 1.12 -7.80
C ILE A 126 24.80 1.15 -7.15
N LEU A 127 23.91 2.06 -7.57
CA LEU A 127 22.55 2.13 -7.06
C LEU A 127 21.74 0.88 -7.44
N GLU A 128 21.86 0.43 -8.69
CA GLU A 128 21.20 -0.77 -9.21
C GLU A 128 21.60 -2.02 -8.43
N ASP A 129 22.91 -2.23 -8.20
CA ASP A 129 23.43 -3.35 -7.41
C ASP A 129 22.95 -3.28 -5.94
N SER A 130 22.99 -2.08 -5.36
CA SER A 130 22.59 -1.83 -3.98
C SER A 130 21.08 -2.03 -3.81
N TYR A 131 20.27 -1.56 -4.77
CA TYR A 131 18.81 -1.74 -4.76
C TYR A 131 18.42 -3.21 -4.99
N SER A 132 19.11 -3.89 -5.93
CA SER A 132 18.89 -5.31 -6.18
C SER A 132 19.15 -6.14 -4.92
N SER A 133 20.26 -5.88 -4.23
CA SER A 133 20.58 -6.56 -2.96
C SER A 133 19.51 -6.34 -1.90
N PHE A 134 18.99 -5.12 -1.78
CA PHE A 134 17.92 -4.75 -0.85
C PHE A 134 16.61 -5.46 -1.19
N ILE A 135 16.15 -5.35 -2.42
CA ILE A 135 14.82 -5.82 -2.81
C ILE A 135 14.75 -7.34 -2.92
N LEU A 136 15.80 -8.00 -3.42
CA LEU A 136 15.85 -9.47 -3.53
C LEU A 136 15.91 -10.14 -2.15
N MET A 137 16.56 -9.53 -1.15
CA MET A 137 16.51 -10.01 0.22
C MET A 137 15.06 -10.05 0.73
N TYR A 138 14.27 -8.99 0.52
CA TYR A 138 12.87 -8.96 0.95
C TYR A 138 11.96 -9.80 0.07
N ALA A 139 12.27 -10.01 -1.20
CA ALA A 139 11.57 -10.98 -2.06
C ALA A 139 11.76 -12.41 -1.55
N ALA A 140 12.96 -12.78 -1.10
CA ALA A 140 13.22 -14.07 -0.47
C ALA A 140 12.43 -14.24 0.84
N ILE A 141 12.37 -13.21 1.67
CA ILE A 141 11.54 -13.21 2.89
C ILE A 141 10.05 -13.32 2.55
N ALA A 142 9.59 -12.64 1.50
CA ALA A 142 8.21 -12.75 1.03
C ALA A 142 7.87 -14.20 0.62
N GLN A 143 8.78 -14.90 -0.07
CA GLN A 143 8.62 -16.31 -0.41
C GLN A 143 8.63 -17.19 0.83
N GLU A 144 9.61 -17.03 1.71
CA GLU A 144 9.76 -17.78 2.97
C GLU A 144 8.53 -17.67 3.86
N THR A 145 7.98 -16.46 3.97
CA THR A 145 6.83 -16.16 4.83
C THR A 145 5.49 -16.26 4.11
N ASN A 146 5.43 -16.76 2.88
CA ASN A 146 4.20 -16.87 2.08
C ASN A 146 3.41 -15.56 2.05
N ALA A 147 4.08 -14.42 1.87
CA ALA A 147 3.40 -13.14 1.68
C ALA A 147 2.42 -13.23 0.51
N ALA A 148 1.22 -12.71 0.65
CA ALA A 148 0.21 -12.75 -0.42
C ALA A 148 0.52 -11.79 -1.58
N LEU A 149 1.34 -10.76 -1.32
CA LEU A 149 1.74 -9.74 -2.28
C LEU A 149 3.13 -9.20 -1.93
N PHE A 150 3.94 -8.90 -2.93
CA PHE A 150 5.23 -8.24 -2.78
C PHE A 150 5.27 -6.96 -3.62
N CYS A 151 5.64 -5.84 -3.00
CA CYS A 151 5.82 -4.55 -3.66
C CYS A 151 7.29 -4.39 -4.02
N ILE A 152 7.58 -4.27 -5.33
CA ILE A 152 8.96 -4.23 -5.84
C ILE A 152 9.64 -2.87 -5.69
N GLY A 153 8.91 -1.84 -5.27
CA GLY A 153 9.42 -0.48 -5.06
C GLY A 153 8.29 0.49 -4.72
N THR A 154 8.65 1.60 -4.09
CA THR A 154 7.70 2.62 -3.64
C THR A 154 8.20 4.01 -4.04
N GLU A 155 7.42 4.70 -4.90
CA GLU A 155 7.64 6.10 -5.29
C GLU A 155 9.07 6.42 -5.77
N LEU A 156 9.59 5.65 -6.73
CA LEU A 156 10.96 5.79 -7.25
C LEU A 156 10.98 6.35 -8.69
N GLU A 157 10.12 7.32 -8.99
CA GLU A 157 9.80 7.79 -10.34
C GLU A 157 11.02 8.03 -11.24
N LYS A 158 11.97 8.88 -10.83
CA LYS A 158 13.16 9.17 -11.66
C LYS A 158 14.01 7.93 -11.90
N PHE A 159 14.19 7.08 -10.90
CA PHE A 159 14.90 5.83 -11.06
C PHE A 159 14.18 4.88 -12.04
N VAL A 160 12.86 4.76 -11.94
CA VAL A 160 12.04 3.94 -12.83
C VAL A 160 12.13 4.42 -14.28
N ILE A 161 11.98 5.73 -14.51
CA ILE A 161 11.97 6.31 -15.85
C ILE A 161 13.37 6.30 -16.47
N SER A 162 14.42 6.56 -15.68
CA SER A 162 15.79 6.64 -16.18
C SER A 162 16.40 5.28 -16.49
N ARG A 163 15.93 4.21 -15.82
CA ARG A 163 16.57 2.88 -15.89
C ARG A 163 15.57 1.74 -16.22
N PRO A 164 14.73 1.87 -17.27
CA PRO A 164 13.68 0.89 -17.57
C PRO A 164 14.22 -0.52 -17.88
N ALA A 165 15.39 -0.62 -18.52
CA ALA A 165 16.04 -1.90 -18.81
C ALA A 165 16.44 -2.63 -17.52
N TYR A 166 17.02 -1.92 -16.56
CA TYR A 166 17.34 -2.47 -15.24
C TYR A 166 16.09 -3.00 -14.53
N TRP A 167 15.01 -2.22 -14.48
CA TRP A 167 13.76 -2.64 -13.83
C TRP A 167 13.18 -3.90 -14.47
N ASN A 168 13.22 -4.04 -15.79
CA ASN A 168 12.78 -5.25 -16.46
C ASN A 168 13.60 -6.48 -16.03
N VAL A 169 14.93 -6.36 -15.95
CA VAL A 169 15.80 -7.43 -15.46
C VAL A 169 15.50 -7.75 -13.99
N LEU A 170 15.42 -6.74 -13.13
CA LEU A 170 15.13 -6.91 -11.70
C LEU A 170 13.80 -7.62 -11.46
N ILE A 171 12.75 -7.28 -12.21
CA ILE A 171 11.45 -7.95 -12.10
C ILE A 171 11.58 -9.45 -12.41
N GLN A 172 12.36 -9.82 -13.43
CA GLN A 172 12.57 -11.25 -13.76
C GLN A 172 13.36 -11.96 -12.64
N GLU A 173 14.37 -11.32 -12.05
CA GLU A 173 15.11 -11.88 -10.91
C GLU A 173 14.17 -12.05 -9.68
N ILE A 174 13.32 -11.08 -9.40
CA ILE A 174 12.31 -11.20 -8.33
C ILE A 174 11.38 -12.38 -8.60
N LYS A 175 10.90 -12.58 -9.83
CA LYS A 175 10.03 -13.69 -10.22
C LYS A 175 10.71 -15.05 -10.06
N LYS A 176 12.03 -15.15 -10.13
CA LYS A 176 12.77 -16.39 -9.82
C LYS A 176 12.71 -16.72 -8.33
N VAL A 177 12.77 -15.71 -7.47
CA VAL A 177 12.83 -15.84 -6.01
C VAL A 177 11.44 -15.94 -5.38
N TYR A 178 10.48 -15.10 -5.77
CA TYR A 178 9.14 -15.01 -5.22
C TYR A 178 8.09 -15.42 -6.25
N LYS A 179 7.19 -16.33 -5.86
CA LYS A 179 6.17 -16.94 -6.74
C LYS A 179 4.76 -16.36 -6.53
N GLY A 180 4.60 -15.46 -5.60
CA GLY A 180 3.32 -14.77 -5.35
C GLY A 180 3.12 -13.56 -6.27
N LYS A 181 2.10 -12.76 -5.98
CA LYS A 181 1.70 -11.60 -6.77
C LYS A 181 2.65 -10.42 -6.55
N LEU A 182 2.94 -9.70 -7.63
CA LEU A 182 3.81 -8.52 -7.64
C LEU A 182 3.04 -7.23 -7.91
N THR A 183 3.44 -6.15 -7.27
CA THR A 183 3.04 -4.77 -7.56
C THR A 183 4.21 -3.81 -7.40
N TYR A 184 4.06 -2.60 -7.88
CA TYR A 184 4.87 -1.42 -7.56
C TYR A 184 3.94 -0.35 -6.98
N ALA A 185 4.39 0.43 -6.01
CA ALA A 185 3.62 1.50 -5.41
C ALA A 185 4.03 2.84 -6.03
N ALA A 186 3.31 3.26 -7.05
CA ALA A 186 3.55 4.53 -7.72
C ALA A 186 2.87 5.68 -6.97
N ASN A 187 3.51 6.85 -6.89
CA ASN A 187 2.86 8.04 -6.38
C ASN A 187 1.62 8.41 -7.23
N TRP A 188 0.67 9.16 -6.67
CA TRP A 188 -0.61 9.54 -7.27
C TRP A 188 -0.48 10.23 -8.64
N ASP A 189 0.63 10.90 -8.93
CA ASP A 189 0.91 11.53 -10.22
C ASP A 189 1.87 10.73 -11.11
N GLU A 190 2.60 9.74 -10.54
CA GLU A 190 3.58 8.89 -11.22
C GLU A 190 2.95 7.74 -12.00
N PHE A 191 1.88 7.11 -11.51
CA PHE A 191 1.35 5.82 -11.97
C PHE A 191 1.09 5.75 -13.48
N LYS A 192 0.87 6.87 -14.15
CA LYS A 192 0.68 6.97 -15.60
C LYS A 192 1.96 6.78 -16.41
N ARG A 193 3.13 6.96 -15.79
CA ARG A 193 4.45 6.96 -16.43
C ARG A 193 5.27 5.69 -16.18
N VAL A 194 4.82 4.81 -15.30
CA VAL A 194 5.52 3.55 -14.99
C VAL A 194 5.49 2.62 -16.22
N PRO A 195 6.66 2.18 -16.74
CA PRO A 195 6.72 1.49 -18.03
C PRO A 195 6.44 -0.02 -17.95
N PHE A 196 6.47 -0.64 -16.78
CA PHE A 196 6.46 -2.09 -16.59
C PHE A 196 5.18 -2.67 -15.96
N TRP A 197 4.04 -1.96 -16.02
CA TRP A 197 2.78 -2.48 -15.47
C TRP A 197 2.36 -3.84 -16.05
N SER A 198 2.69 -4.10 -17.33
CA SER A 198 2.41 -5.40 -17.98
C SER A 198 3.09 -6.56 -17.28
N GLU A 199 4.25 -6.34 -16.65
CA GLU A 199 5.04 -7.35 -15.97
C GLU A 199 4.56 -7.67 -14.54
N LEU A 200 3.64 -6.86 -14.00
CA LEU A 200 3.12 -6.98 -12.64
C LEU A 200 1.69 -7.52 -12.64
N ASP A 201 1.22 -7.99 -11.47
CA ASP A 201 -0.11 -8.56 -11.31
C ASP A 201 -1.19 -7.50 -11.08
N CYS A 202 -0.84 -6.36 -10.53
CA CYS A 202 -1.73 -5.22 -10.34
C CYS A 202 -0.98 -3.89 -10.40
N ILE A 203 -1.72 -2.82 -10.69
CA ILE A 203 -1.24 -1.45 -10.70
C ILE A 203 -1.42 -0.88 -9.30
N GLY A 204 -0.31 -0.64 -8.60
CA GLY A 204 -0.29 -0.08 -7.26
C GLY A 204 -0.19 1.46 -7.29
N ILE A 205 -1.02 2.12 -6.50
CA ILE A 205 -1.03 3.59 -6.41
C ILE A 205 -1.03 4.00 -4.93
N ASP A 206 -0.08 4.84 -4.54
CA ASP A 206 -0.13 5.57 -3.29
C ASP A 206 -1.06 6.79 -3.52
N ALA A 207 -2.34 6.62 -3.13
CA ALA A 207 -3.46 7.38 -3.65
C ALA A 207 -3.74 8.66 -2.85
N TYR A 208 -2.79 9.58 -2.86
CA TYR A 208 -2.88 10.89 -2.21
C TYR A 208 -3.30 12.00 -3.18
N PHE A 209 -4.34 11.76 -3.97
CA PHE A 209 -4.82 12.71 -4.98
C PHE A 209 -5.40 13.98 -4.35
N PRO A 210 -5.08 15.18 -4.90
CA PRO A 210 -5.74 16.43 -4.52
C PRO A 210 -7.18 16.42 -5.06
N VAL A 211 -8.16 16.45 -4.16
CA VAL A 211 -9.56 16.26 -4.53
C VAL A 211 -10.45 17.46 -4.18
N THR A 212 -10.03 18.30 -3.24
CA THR A 212 -10.80 19.49 -2.85
C THR A 212 -9.93 20.44 -2.02
N ASP A 213 -10.17 21.74 -2.16
CA ASP A 213 -9.53 22.80 -1.38
C ASP A 213 -10.42 23.35 -0.25
N LYS A 214 -11.54 22.67 0.04
CA LYS A 214 -12.44 23.09 1.10
C LYS A 214 -11.88 22.77 2.49
N LYS A 215 -12.25 23.61 3.47
CA LYS A 215 -11.79 23.48 4.85
C LYS A 215 -12.29 22.18 5.49
N THR A 216 -13.59 21.93 5.42
CA THR A 216 -14.26 20.73 5.93
C THR A 216 -15.16 20.17 4.85
N PRO A 217 -14.61 19.40 3.88
CA PRO A 217 -15.41 18.90 2.77
C PRO A 217 -16.46 17.88 3.24
N THR A 218 -17.62 17.89 2.61
CA THR A 218 -18.61 16.81 2.74
C THR A 218 -18.15 15.57 1.98
N VAL A 219 -18.84 14.44 2.15
CA VAL A 219 -18.56 13.20 1.38
C VAL A 219 -18.74 13.47 -0.11
N GLU A 220 -19.81 14.15 -0.50
CA GLU A 220 -20.16 14.47 -1.89
C GLU A 220 -19.12 15.38 -2.55
N GLU A 221 -18.55 16.31 -1.80
CA GLU A 221 -17.49 17.20 -2.29
C GLU A 221 -16.18 16.46 -2.51
N PHE A 222 -15.83 15.52 -1.64
CA PHE A 222 -14.72 14.60 -1.88
C PHE A 222 -14.98 13.70 -3.10
N GLU A 223 -16.16 13.11 -3.22
CA GLU A 223 -16.54 12.27 -4.35
C GLU A 223 -16.52 13.03 -5.68
N ALA A 224 -16.94 14.30 -5.67
CA ALA A 224 -16.86 15.16 -6.85
C ALA A 224 -15.42 15.35 -7.33
N GLY A 225 -14.48 15.57 -6.39
CA GLY A 225 -13.06 15.67 -6.71
C GLY A 225 -12.46 14.36 -7.22
N TRP A 226 -12.88 13.23 -6.67
CA TRP A 226 -12.42 11.92 -7.10
C TRP A 226 -12.83 11.53 -8.51
N ARG A 227 -13.94 12.05 -9.05
CA ARG A 227 -14.46 11.64 -10.37
C ARG A 227 -13.44 11.77 -11.50
N THR A 228 -12.72 12.88 -11.58
CA THR A 228 -11.70 13.09 -12.61
C THR A 228 -10.54 12.11 -12.46
N HIS A 229 -10.04 11.92 -11.22
CA HIS A 229 -8.95 10.98 -10.94
C HIS A 229 -9.35 9.53 -11.22
N LYS A 230 -10.59 9.15 -10.88
CA LYS A 230 -11.12 7.81 -11.19
C LYS A 230 -11.10 7.52 -12.68
N ILE A 231 -11.48 8.48 -13.53
CA ILE A 231 -11.41 8.35 -14.99
C ILE A 231 -9.97 8.12 -15.45
N GLU A 232 -9.00 8.87 -14.93
CA GLU A 232 -7.58 8.68 -15.27
C GLU A 232 -7.04 7.31 -14.82
N ILE A 233 -7.42 6.85 -13.62
CA ILE A 233 -7.08 5.53 -13.11
C ILE A 233 -7.68 4.44 -14.02
N GLN A 234 -8.95 4.57 -14.43
CA GLN A 234 -9.61 3.62 -15.33
C GLN A 234 -8.95 3.57 -16.71
N LYS A 235 -8.48 4.69 -17.26
CA LYS A 235 -7.73 4.69 -18.53
C LYS A 235 -6.47 3.81 -18.44
N ILE A 236 -5.72 3.91 -17.35
CA ILE A 236 -4.52 3.10 -17.14
C ILE A 236 -4.88 1.64 -16.87
N GLN A 237 -5.94 1.39 -16.10
CA GLN A 237 -6.47 0.05 -15.84
C GLN A 237 -6.83 -0.64 -17.18
N HIS A 238 -7.58 0.03 -18.05
CA HIS A 238 -7.95 -0.51 -19.36
C HIS A 238 -6.74 -0.71 -20.28
N LYS A 239 -5.80 0.25 -20.30
CA LYS A 239 -4.59 0.17 -21.13
C LYS A 239 -3.77 -1.09 -20.85
N PHE A 240 -3.60 -1.45 -19.58
CA PHE A 240 -2.78 -2.59 -19.17
C PHE A 240 -3.60 -3.85 -18.85
N ASN A 241 -4.92 -3.74 -18.79
CA ASN A 241 -5.84 -4.81 -18.38
C ASN A 241 -5.41 -5.46 -17.04
N LYS A 242 -5.02 -4.62 -16.06
CA LYS A 242 -4.59 -5.04 -14.73
C LYS A 242 -5.49 -4.39 -13.68
N PRO A 243 -5.84 -5.11 -12.59
CA PRO A 243 -6.62 -4.50 -11.51
C PRO A 243 -5.80 -3.43 -10.77
N ILE A 244 -6.50 -2.49 -10.15
CA ILE A 244 -5.92 -1.40 -9.37
C ILE A 244 -5.91 -1.78 -7.88
N LEU A 245 -4.79 -1.46 -7.22
CA LEU A 245 -4.62 -1.55 -5.78
C LEU A 245 -4.17 -0.20 -5.24
N PHE A 246 -4.87 0.36 -4.24
CA PHE A 246 -4.31 1.48 -3.50
C PHE A 246 -3.31 0.96 -2.46
N THR A 247 -2.04 1.00 -2.83
CA THR A 247 -0.92 0.55 -1.97
C THR A 247 -0.75 1.41 -0.72
N GLU A 248 -1.24 2.66 -0.80
CA GLU A 248 -1.52 3.55 0.32
C GLU A 248 -2.72 4.43 -0.03
N TYR A 249 -3.54 4.74 0.98
CA TYR A 249 -4.54 5.81 0.89
C TYR A 249 -4.83 6.37 2.28
N GLY A 250 -5.25 7.62 2.36
CA GLY A 250 -5.61 8.19 3.65
C GLY A 250 -5.61 9.71 3.63
N TYR A 251 -6.18 10.26 4.68
CA TYR A 251 -6.22 11.70 4.96
C TYR A 251 -5.75 11.98 6.37
N ARG A 252 -5.12 13.11 6.59
CA ARG A 252 -4.88 13.63 7.93
C ARG A 252 -6.18 14.17 8.53
N SER A 253 -6.30 14.14 9.86
CA SER A 253 -7.43 14.75 10.55
C SER A 253 -7.20 16.25 10.78
N ILE A 254 -7.12 17.01 9.68
CA ILE A 254 -6.89 18.47 9.66
C ILE A 254 -7.82 19.17 8.69
N ASP A 255 -7.96 20.49 8.88
CA ASP A 255 -8.59 21.37 7.89
C ASP A 255 -7.88 21.25 6.54
N PHE A 256 -8.63 21.37 5.44
CA PHE A 256 -8.12 21.32 4.06
C PHE A 256 -7.39 20.00 3.71
N THR A 257 -7.75 18.88 4.34
CA THR A 257 -7.02 17.62 4.18
C THR A 257 -7.07 17.05 2.76
N GLY A 258 -8.06 17.45 1.95
CA GLY A 258 -8.20 17.02 0.56
C GLY A 258 -7.39 17.83 -0.45
N LYS A 259 -6.72 18.94 -0.03
CA LYS A 259 -5.98 19.83 -0.94
C LYS A 259 -4.62 19.29 -1.33
N GLU A 260 -3.84 18.85 -0.35
CA GLU A 260 -2.49 18.30 -0.50
C GLU A 260 -2.35 17.08 0.42
N PRO A 261 -3.05 15.96 0.11
CA PRO A 261 -3.13 14.82 1.02
C PRO A 261 -1.75 14.18 1.30
N TRP A 262 -0.79 14.29 0.38
CA TRP A 262 0.58 13.78 0.53
C TRP A 262 1.43 14.58 1.54
N ASP A 263 1.08 15.86 1.84
CA ASP A 263 1.90 16.70 2.70
C ASP A 263 1.82 16.26 4.16
N SER A 264 2.79 15.44 4.55
CA SER A 264 2.95 14.96 5.92
C SER A 264 3.66 15.98 6.84
N LYS A 265 4.29 17.00 6.27
CA LYS A 265 5.09 18.01 6.99
C LYS A 265 4.25 19.20 7.49
N ARG A 266 3.11 19.44 6.85
CA ARG A 266 2.23 20.54 7.25
C ARG A 266 1.79 20.37 8.70
N ILE A 267 2.37 21.19 9.57
CA ILE A 267 2.10 21.16 11.02
C ILE A 267 0.88 22.04 11.32
N THR A 268 0.63 23.07 10.50
CA THR A 268 -0.44 24.05 10.66
C THR A 268 -1.75 23.52 10.11
N GLY A 269 -2.77 23.57 10.90
CA GLY A 269 -4.13 23.18 10.57
C GLY A 269 -4.84 22.73 11.84
N SER A 270 -6.04 23.26 12.07
CA SER A 270 -6.89 22.82 13.17
C SER A 270 -7.22 21.35 12.99
N ILE A 271 -7.37 20.63 14.10
CA ILE A 271 -7.82 19.26 14.10
C ILE A 271 -9.23 19.21 13.48
N ASN A 272 -9.41 18.33 12.50
CA ASN A 272 -10.67 18.15 11.79
C ASN A 272 -10.94 16.66 11.54
N LEU A 273 -11.47 16.00 12.56
CA LEU A 273 -11.78 14.57 12.53
C LEU A 273 -12.88 14.24 11.51
N LEU A 274 -13.81 15.19 11.29
CA LEU A 274 -14.91 15.04 10.34
C LEU A 274 -14.37 15.01 8.90
N ALA A 275 -13.44 15.90 8.55
CA ALA A 275 -12.85 15.92 7.23
C ALA A 275 -12.11 14.61 6.91
N GLN A 276 -11.35 14.04 7.86
CA GLN A 276 -10.73 12.73 7.71
C GLN A 276 -11.76 11.62 7.46
N LYS A 277 -12.81 11.57 8.28
CA LYS A 277 -13.88 10.58 8.15
C LYS A 277 -14.58 10.69 6.79
N ASN A 278 -14.95 11.89 6.37
CA ASN A 278 -15.64 12.13 5.10
C ASN A 278 -14.79 11.72 3.90
N GLY A 279 -13.49 12.05 3.91
CA GLY A 279 -12.57 11.64 2.85
C GLY A 279 -12.45 10.12 2.72
N LEU A 280 -12.34 9.39 3.83
CA LEU A 280 -12.29 7.92 3.83
C LEU A 280 -13.59 7.30 3.34
N GLN A 281 -14.75 7.85 3.74
CA GLN A 281 -16.06 7.41 3.23
C GLN A 281 -16.15 7.59 1.71
N ALA A 282 -15.71 8.76 1.20
CA ALA A 282 -15.76 9.05 -0.23
C ALA A 282 -14.89 8.12 -1.07
N ILE A 283 -13.65 7.82 -0.64
CA ILE A 283 -12.79 6.83 -1.33
C ILE A 283 -13.51 5.48 -1.39
N HIS A 284 -14.04 5.02 -0.28
CA HIS A 284 -14.72 3.73 -0.22
C HIS A 284 -15.93 3.69 -1.17
N ASN A 285 -16.77 4.73 -1.17
CA ASN A 285 -17.94 4.85 -2.05
C ASN A 285 -17.53 4.82 -3.53
N GLN A 286 -16.41 5.45 -3.88
CA GLN A 286 -15.95 5.57 -5.25
C GLN A 286 -15.32 4.28 -5.80
N PHE A 287 -14.65 3.48 -4.98
CA PHE A 287 -13.78 2.41 -5.49
C PHE A 287 -14.17 1.00 -5.06
N TRP A 288 -14.66 0.78 -3.83
CA TRP A 288 -14.81 -0.60 -3.30
C TRP A 288 -15.84 -1.46 -4.05
N LYS A 289 -16.77 -0.86 -4.77
CA LYS A 289 -17.76 -1.56 -5.60
C LYS A 289 -17.29 -1.90 -7.01
N GLU A 290 -16.14 -1.39 -7.42
CA GLU A 290 -15.62 -1.58 -8.77
C GLU A 290 -14.92 -2.94 -8.88
N ASP A 291 -15.28 -3.76 -9.86
CA ASP A 291 -14.70 -5.10 -10.05
C ASP A 291 -13.21 -5.07 -10.37
N TRP A 292 -12.76 -4.01 -11.05
CA TRP A 292 -11.35 -3.77 -11.39
C TRP A 292 -10.51 -3.25 -10.21
N PHE A 293 -11.11 -2.95 -9.08
CA PHE A 293 -10.43 -2.44 -7.88
C PHE A 293 -10.25 -3.55 -6.85
N LEU A 294 -9.01 -3.84 -6.46
CA LEU A 294 -8.68 -4.89 -5.48
C LEU A 294 -8.93 -4.47 -4.03
N GLY A 295 -8.98 -3.17 -3.75
CA GLY A 295 -9.00 -2.62 -2.40
C GLY A 295 -7.79 -1.75 -2.11
N GLY A 296 -7.41 -1.60 -0.85
CA GLY A 296 -6.26 -0.75 -0.51
C GLY A 296 -5.82 -0.85 0.94
N PHE A 297 -4.69 -0.20 1.22
CA PHE A 297 -4.06 -0.15 2.53
C PHE A 297 -4.16 1.27 3.10
N ILE A 298 -4.90 1.41 4.20
CA ILE A 298 -5.00 2.73 4.85
C ILE A 298 -3.65 3.15 5.46
N TRP A 299 -3.23 4.35 5.19
CA TRP A 299 -2.08 4.99 5.80
C TRP A 299 -2.52 5.80 7.02
N LYS A 300 -2.13 5.46 8.28
CA LYS A 300 -1.32 4.30 8.68
C LYS A 300 -1.77 3.78 10.05
N TRP A 301 -1.29 2.61 10.45
CA TRP A 301 -1.67 1.93 11.67
C TRP A 301 -0.46 1.61 12.56
N PHE A 302 -0.56 1.88 13.85
CA PHE A 302 0.47 1.61 14.83
C PHE A 302 0.09 0.41 15.70
N HIS A 303 1.07 -0.39 16.10
CA HIS A 303 0.83 -1.61 16.86
C HIS A 303 0.30 -1.38 18.27
N LYS A 304 0.73 -0.30 18.95
CA LYS A 304 0.24 0.08 20.28
C LYS A 304 -1.03 0.91 20.16
N HIS A 305 -2.14 0.23 19.87
CA HIS A 305 -3.42 0.87 19.53
C HIS A 305 -3.87 1.89 20.58
N THR A 306 -3.77 1.58 21.87
CA THR A 306 -4.23 2.44 22.97
C THR A 306 -3.39 3.69 23.21
N GLU A 307 -2.16 3.73 22.64
CA GLU A 307 -1.22 4.82 22.86
C GLU A 307 -1.22 5.87 21.73
N VAL A 308 -2.06 5.68 20.67
CA VAL A 308 -1.97 6.49 19.44
C VAL A 308 -3.32 7.00 18.98
N GLY A 309 -3.29 8.04 18.14
CA GLY A 309 -4.51 8.61 17.58
C GLY A 309 -5.27 9.49 18.59
N GLY A 310 -6.59 9.30 18.65
CA GLY A 310 -7.46 10.06 19.52
C GLY A 310 -7.85 11.45 18.98
N GLU A 311 -8.77 12.11 19.70
CA GLU A 311 -9.40 13.36 19.25
C GLU A 311 -8.43 14.52 19.06
N ASN A 312 -7.34 14.53 19.82
CA ASN A 312 -6.32 15.59 19.76
C ASN A 312 -5.19 15.30 18.75
N ASN A 313 -5.34 14.26 17.92
CA ASN A 313 -4.32 13.85 16.96
C ASN A 313 -4.67 14.33 15.55
N ASN A 314 -3.79 15.10 14.92
CA ASN A 314 -3.95 15.66 13.57
C ASN A 314 -3.27 14.83 12.46
N ARG A 315 -2.85 13.59 12.76
CA ARG A 315 -2.10 12.73 11.83
C ARG A 315 -3.03 11.80 11.05
N PHE A 316 -2.44 11.04 10.14
CA PHE A 316 -3.13 10.09 9.25
C PHE A 316 -3.82 8.94 9.97
N THR A 317 -3.25 8.44 11.08
CA THR A 317 -3.83 7.28 11.75
C THR A 317 -5.31 7.50 12.06
N PRO A 318 -6.18 6.54 11.71
CA PRO A 318 -7.59 6.58 12.09
C PRO A 318 -7.84 6.12 13.53
N GLN A 319 -6.82 5.53 14.18
CA GLN A 319 -6.95 4.88 15.49
C GLN A 319 -7.48 5.83 16.56
N ASN A 320 -8.46 5.33 17.33
CA ASN A 320 -9.14 6.07 18.40
C ASN A 320 -9.83 7.38 17.93
N LYS A 321 -10.27 7.41 16.68
CA LYS A 321 -10.99 8.53 16.04
C LYS A 321 -12.30 8.05 15.42
N PRO A 322 -13.24 8.94 15.07
CA PRO A 322 -14.44 8.57 14.31
C PRO A 322 -14.13 7.84 12.99
N ALA A 323 -12.96 8.07 12.41
CA ALA A 323 -12.47 7.39 11.21
C ALA A 323 -12.25 5.87 11.45
N GLU A 324 -11.82 5.43 12.62
CA GLU A 324 -11.67 4.01 12.94
C GLU A 324 -13.03 3.31 13.01
N VAL A 325 -14.02 3.95 13.65
CA VAL A 325 -15.40 3.41 13.73
C VAL A 325 -15.99 3.27 12.33
N LEU A 326 -15.76 4.26 11.47
CA LEU A 326 -16.16 4.20 10.07
C LEU A 326 -15.51 3.02 9.35
N LEU A 327 -14.19 2.88 9.40
CA LEU A 327 -13.45 1.81 8.74
C LEU A 327 -13.92 0.42 9.18
N ARG A 328 -14.15 0.23 10.48
CA ARG A 328 -14.71 -1.01 11.03
C ARG A 328 -16.03 -1.38 10.38
N SER A 329 -16.92 -0.39 10.16
CA SER A 329 -18.18 -0.59 9.46
C SER A 329 -18.01 -0.90 7.99
N LEU A 330 -17.15 -0.13 7.27
CA LEU A 330 -16.93 -0.29 5.84
C LEU A 330 -16.28 -1.63 5.51
N TYR A 331 -15.27 -2.04 6.26
CA TYR A 331 -14.56 -3.31 6.05
C TYR A 331 -15.42 -4.53 6.39
N LYS A 332 -16.38 -4.38 7.31
CA LYS A 332 -17.36 -5.44 7.59
C LYS A 332 -18.35 -5.68 6.44
N GLN A 333 -18.70 -4.61 5.70
CA GLN A 333 -19.68 -4.67 4.61
C GLN A 333 -19.10 -5.22 3.29
N THR A 334 -17.78 -5.28 3.18
CA THR A 334 -17.06 -5.73 1.97
C THR A 334 -16.14 -6.90 2.31
N PRO A 335 -16.70 -8.11 2.53
CA PRO A 335 -15.94 -9.29 2.88
C PRO A 335 -15.01 -9.79 1.77
#